data_565eb7ebe3dbf08235172241e59c5a83
#
_entry.id   565eb7ebe3dbf08235172241e59c5a83
#
_cell.length_a   1.000
_cell.length_b   1.000
_cell.length_c   1.000
_cell.angle_alpha   90.00
_cell.angle_beta   90.00
_cell.angle_gamma   90.00
#
_symmetry.space_group_name_H-M   'P 1'
#
loop_
_entity.id
_entity.type
_entity.pdbx_description
1 polymer ?
#
loop_
_entity_poly.entity_id
_entity_poly.type
_entity_poly.pdbx_seq_one_letter_code
_entity_poly.pdbx_strand_id
1 'polypeptide(L)'
;MVGPESGAPYTVPWSRCDVPGLVRLDIEPHSTPSARKIARAVEVLHDGKVVAYPTDTVYALGCAIESRRGTERIYRAKRMDEHKKLALICPDLSSASMYAHFSRTAFRVARRVFPGPYTLVLPATREVPRLLIDHSHRRRQVGIRVPDHPIALALARALGRPLLTSSAIPPGEERALADPEDVELHFGRHVDLVIHGGPTPGEPSTVLEIIDDEVAILRAGLGPTEGILDT
;
A
#
# COMPACT_ATOMS: atom_id res chain seq x y z
N MET A 1 -31.51 -7.96 -40.43
CA MET A 1 -30.08 -7.72 -40.26
C MET A 1 -29.93 -6.31 -39.70
N VAL A 2 -29.76 -6.22 -38.41
CA VAL A 2 -29.42 -4.94 -37.71
C VAL A 2 -28.17 -5.26 -36.90
N GLY A 3 -27.05 -4.61 -37.26
CA GLY A 3 -25.76 -4.77 -36.60
C GLY A 3 -25.74 -4.08 -35.23
N PRO A 4 -24.83 -4.49 -34.33
CA PRO A 4 -24.72 -3.88 -33.00
C PRO A 4 -24.10 -2.48 -33.07
N GLU A 5 -24.78 -1.53 -32.47
CA GLU A 5 -24.29 -0.18 -32.28
C GLU A 5 -23.04 -0.16 -31.41
N SER A 6 -22.00 0.46 -31.91
CA SER A 6 -20.74 0.74 -31.25
C SER A 6 -20.99 1.65 -30.05
N GLY A 7 -20.74 1.14 -28.83
CA GLY A 7 -20.75 1.94 -27.62
C GLY A 7 -19.73 3.07 -27.69
N ALA A 8 -20.21 4.28 -27.65
CA ALA A 8 -19.38 5.48 -27.52
C ALA A 8 -18.62 5.46 -26.19
N PRO A 9 -17.34 5.89 -26.14
CA PRO A 9 -16.61 6.01 -24.89
C PRO A 9 -17.29 7.06 -24.01
N TYR A 10 -17.59 6.70 -22.78
CA TYR A 10 -18.05 7.63 -21.75
C TYR A 10 -16.95 8.68 -21.51
N THR A 11 -17.04 9.80 -22.18
CA THR A 11 -16.29 11.00 -21.81
C THR A 11 -16.99 11.68 -20.66
N VAL A 12 -16.56 11.39 -19.43
CA VAL A 12 -16.94 12.19 -18.26
C VAL A 12 -16.23 13.56 -18.40
N PRO A 13 -16.94 14.68 -18.35
CA PRO A 13 -16.30 15.99 -18.39
C PRO A 13 -15.46 16.14 -17.11
N TRP A 14 -14.15 16.30 -17.27
CA TRP A 14 -13.16 16.52 -16.20
C TRP A 14 -13.30 17.93 -15.60
N SER A 15 -14.38 18.19 -14.91
CA SER A 15 -14.41 19.27 -13.92
C SER A 15 -13.76 18.75 -12.65
N ARG A 16 -12.70 19.43 -12.18
CA ARG A 16 -12.02 19.16 -10.90
C ARG A 16 -13.07 18.78 -9.86
N CYS A 17 -12.99 17.54 -9.35
CA CYS A 17 -13.82 17.14 -8.21
C CYS A 17 -13.27 17.88 -6.99
N ASP A 18 -13.79 19.07 -6.72
CA ASP A 18 -13.54 19.79 -5.48
C ASP A 18 -14.21 19.02 -4.34
N VAL A 19 -13.50 18.04 -3.78
CA VAL A 19 -13.94 17.36 -2.55
C VAL A 19 -13.59 18.28 -1.39
N PRO A 20 -14.58 18.84 -0.67
CA PRO A 20 -14.30 19.76 0.42
C PRO A 20 -13.40 19.10 1.48
N GLY A 21 -12.29 19.78 1.81
CA GLY A 21 -11.35 19.32 2.82
C GLY A 21 -10.28 18.34 2.35
N LEU A 22 -10.32 17.87 1.10
CA LEU A 22 -9.25 17.05 0.51
C LEU A 22 -8.04 17.93 0.16
N VAL A 23 -6.85 17.50 0.56
CA VAL A 23 -5.59 18.14 0.16
C VAL A 23 -4.98 17.37 -1.00
N ARG A 24 -4.67 18.07 -2.09
CA ARG A 24 -3.92 17.53 -3.21
C ARG A 24 -2.46 17.99 -3.12
N LEU A 25 -1.52 17.05 -3.28
CA LEU A 25 -0.09 17.32 -3.37
C LEU A 25 0.50 16.74 -4.65
N ASP A 26 0.90 17.60 -5.57
CA ASP A 26 1.60 17.18 -6.78
C ASP A 26 3.10 17.00 -6.48
N ILE A 27 3.64 15.80 -6.68
CA ILE A 27 5.06 15.46 -6.51
C ILE A 27 5.53 14.78 -7.79
N GLU A 28 6.63 15.26 -8.36
CA GLU A 28 7.24 14.65 -9.55
C GLU A 28 7.60 13.17 -9.30
N PRO A 29 7.13 12.23 -10.13
CA PRO A 29 7.19 10.79 -9.84
C PRO A 29 8.61 10.21 -9.78
N HIS A 30 9.54 10.76 -10.56
CA HIS A 30 10.91 10.21 -10.71
C HIS A 30 11.99 11.10 -10.10
N SER A 31 11.62 12.13 -9.37
CA SER A 31 12.55 13.02 -8.69
C SER A 31 12.63 12.70 -7.17
N THR A 32 13.69 13.19 -6.52
CA THR A 32 13.72 13.19 -5.06
C THR A 32 12.57 14.05 -4.54
N PRO A 33 11.63 13.49 -3.76
CA PRO A 33 10.47 14.22 -3.29
C PRO A 33 10.88 15.43 -2.43
N SER A 34 10.22 16.57 -2.64
CA SER A 34 10.44 17.75 -1.82
C SER A 34 10.19 17.46 -0.34
N ALA A 35 11.19 17.71 0.51
CA ALA A 35 11.09 17.50 1.95
C ALA A 35 9.88 18.25 2.57
N ARG A 36 9.57 19.46 2.08
CA ARG A 36 8.43 20.26 2.53
C ARG A 36 7.08 19.58 2.17
N LYS A 37 6.96 19.00 0.98
CA LYS A 37 5.73 18.29 0.56
C LYS A 37 5.56 16.99 1.35
N ILE A 38 6.64 16.25 1.57
CA ILE A 38 6.63 15.05 2.41
C ILE A 38 6.26 15.40 3.86
N ALA A 39 6.86 16.44 4.45
CA ALA A 39 6.54 16.87 5.81
C ALA A 39 5.04 17.18 5.96
N ARG A 40 4.43 17.84 4.98
CA ARG A 40 2.99 18.12 5.02
C ARG A 40 2.13 16.85 4.99
N ALA A 41 2.50 15.84 4.21
CA ALA A 41 1.80 14.56 4.21
C ALA A 41 1.98 13.81 5.53
N VAL A 42 3.17 13.90 6.12
CA VAL A 42 3.49 13.32 7.44
C VAL A 42 2.71 14.01 8.57
N GLU A 43 2.50 15.31 8.52
CA GLU A 43 1.61 16.03 9.46
C GLU A 43 0.20 15.43 9.43
N VAL A 44 -0.35 15.18 8.23
CA VAL A 44 -1.67 14.54 8.06
C VAL A 44 -1.67 13.14 8.68
N LEU A 45 -0.61 12.36 8.50
CA LEU A 45 -0.47 11.03 9.09
C LEU A 45 -0.35 11.08 10.63
N HIS A 46 0.39 12.05 11.18
CA HIS A 46 0.51 12.26 12.64
C HIS A 46 -0.83 12.66 13.29
N ASP A 47 -1.68 13.37 12.55
CA ASP A 47 -3.07 13.67 12.97
C ASP A 47 -3.99 12.43 12.98
N GLY A 48 -3.45 11.25 12.67
CA GLY A 48 -4.21 10.00 12.59
C GLY A 48 -5.13 9.89 11.38
N LYS A 49 -4.88 10.69 10.35
CA LYS A 49 -5.64 10.78 9.11
C LYS A 49 -5.11 9.80 8.05
N VAL A 50 -5.80 9.73 6.90
CA VAL A 50 -5.50 8.80 5.79
C VAL A 50 -4.94 9.56 4.61
N VAL A 51 -3.85 9.05 4.04
CA VAL A 51 -3.19 9.58 2.84
C VAL A 51 -3.27 8.53 1.73
N ALA A 52 -3.63 8.94 0.51
CA ALA A 52 -3.45 8.14 -0.70
C ALA A 52 -2.13 8.53 -1.38
N TYR A 53 -1.34 7.54 -1.79
CA TYR A 53 0.00 7.77 -2.34
C TYR A 53 0.41 6.67 -3.31
N PRO A 54 1.29 6.99 -4.30
CA PRO A 54 1.79 6.03 -5.26
C PRO A 54 2.85 5.10 -4.65
N THR A 55 2.91 3.88 -5.18
CA THR A 55 3.97 2.91 -4.92
C THR A 55 4.56 2.40 -6.23
N ASP A 56 5.56 1.53 -6.16
CA ASP A 56 6.15 0.81 -7.29
C ASP A 56 5.20 -0.19 -7.96
N THR A 57 3.96 -0.32 -7.50
CA THR A 57 2.97 -1.24 -8.04
C THR A 57 1.64 -0.54 -8.37
N VAL A 58 0.95 -0.05 -7.37
CA VAL A 58 -0.37 0.59 -7.45
C VAL A 58 -0.44 1.75 -6.46
N TYR A 59 -1.44 2.59 -6.57
CA TYR A 59 -1.76 3.51 -5.49
C TYR A 59 -2.18 2.76 -4.24
N ALA A 60 -1.87 3.34 -3.09
CA ALA A 60 -2.20 2.79 -1.78
C ALA A 60 -2.89 3.84 -0.89
N LEU A 61 -3.76 3.36 0.00
CA LEU A 61 -4.29 4.13 1.11
C LEU A 61 -3.47 3.78 2.35
N GLY A 62 -3.00 4.78 3.09
CA GLY A 62 -2.21 4.53 4.29
C GLY A 62 -2.49 5.49 5.43
N CYS A 63 -2.18 5.02 6.64
CA CYS A 63 -2.20 5.81 7.87
C CYS A 63 -1.03 5.39 8.77
N ALA A 64 -0.76 6.14 9.83
CA ALA A 64 0.21 5.73 10.83
C ALA A 64 -0.23 4.43 11.51
N ILE A 65 0.70 3.53 11.82
CA ILE A 65 0.41 2.20 12.37
C ILE A 65 -0.42 2.24 13.67
N GLU A 66 -0.28 3.29 14.46
CA GLU A 66 -1.02 3.47 15.71
C GLU A 66 -2.39 4.12 15.51
N SER A 67 -2.70 4.62 14.31
CA SER A 67 -3.95 5.31 14.03
C SER A 67 -5.11 4.34 13.89
N ARG A 68 -5.78 4.05 15.01
CA ARG A 68 -7.01 3.26 14.98
C ARG A 68 -8.08 3.90 14.08
N ARG A 69 -8.24 5.22 14.18
CA ARG A 69 -9.20 5.98 13.35
C ARG A 69 -8.86 5.87 11.86
N GLY A 70 -7.57 6.01 11.49
CA GLY A 70 -7.13 5.85 10.12
C GLY A 70 -7.36 4.43 9.60
N THR A 71 -7.06 3.42 10.41
CA THR A 71 -7.29 2.01 10.10
C THR A 71 -8.77 1.74 9.83
N GLU A 72 -9.67 2.14 10.73
CA GLU A 72 -11.13 1.98 10.57
C GLU A 72 -11.64 2.71 9.31
N ARG A 73 -11.08 3.88 8.97
CA ARG A 73 -11.44 4.61 7.74
C ARG A 73 -11.01 3.86 6.49
N ILE A 74 -9.82 3.25 6.46
CA ILE A 74 -9.35 2.44 5.33
C ILE A 74 -10.28 1.24 5.12
N TYR A 75 -10.62 0.50 6.17
CA TYR A 75 -11.57 -0.62 6.08
C TYR A 75 -12.94 -0.17 5.55
N ARG A 76 -13.47 0.94 6.06
CA ARG A 76 -14.76 1.50 5.63
C ARG A 76 -14.72 1.96 4.17
N ALA A 77 -13.67 2.69 3.77
CA ALA A 77 -13.50 3.19 2.41
C ALA A 77 -13.50 2.07 1.37
N LYS A 78 -12.90 0.94 1.72
CA LYS A 78 -12.78 -0.23 0.86
C LYS A 78 -13.90 -1.25 1.05
N ARG A 79 -14.82 -1.04 1.99
CA ARG A 79 -15.84 -2.03 2.40
C ARG A 79 -15.22 -3.40 2.66
N MET A 80 -14.04 -3.40 3.25
CA MET A 80 -13.31 -4.62 3.57
C MET A 80 -13.77 -5.20 4.91
N ASP A 81 -13.75 -6.54 4.98
CA ASP A 81 -13.84 -7.24 6.25
C ASP A 81 -12.64 -6.88 7.14
N GLU A 82 -12.88 -6.66 8.43
CA GLU A 82 -11.85 -6.36 9.43
C GLU A 82 -10.78 -7.46 9.56
N HIS A 83 -11.09 -8.67 9.08
CA HIS A 83 -10.13 -9.79 9.02
C HIS A 83 -9.19 -9.72 7.82
N LYS A 84 -9.44 -8.87 6.82
CA LYS A 84 -8.50 -8.69 5.70
C LYS A 84 -7.25 -7.99 6.18
N LYS A 85 -6.11 -8.65 5.99
CA LYS A 85 -4.80 -8.16 6.42
C LYS A 85 -4.40 -6.90 5.66
N LEU A 86 -3.94 -5.91 6.42
CA LEU A 86 -3.21 -4.76 5.90
C LEU A 86 -1.71 -5.05 5.98
N ALA A 87 -0.91 -4.43 5.12
CA ALA A 87 0.53 -4.56 5.16
C ALA A 87 1.18 -3.33 5.82
N LEU A 88 2.44 -3.47 6.21
CA LEU A 88 3.27 -2.39 6.72
C LEU A 88 4.30 -2.00 5.66
N ILE A 89 4.32 -0.74 5.25
CA ILE A 89 5.43 -0.17 4.49
C ILE A 89 6.51 0.29 5.47
N CYS A 90 7.69 -0.27 5.30
CA CYS A 90 8.89 0.07 6.03
C CYS A 90 9.90 0.76 5.09
N PRO A 91 10.75 1.67 5.59
CA PRO A 91 11.76 2.34 4.76
C PRO A 91 12.92 1.41 4.37
N ASP A 92 13.15 0.36 5.15
CA ASP A 92 14.26 -0.59 4.98
C ASP A 92 14.02 -1.87 5.80
N LEU A 93 14.91 -2.85 5.63
CA LEU A 93 14.88 -4.14 6.35
C LEU A 93 15.13 -3.99 7.86
N SER A 94 15.96 -3.03 8.27
CA SER A 94 16.23 -2.79 9.69
C SER A 94 14.96 -2.39 10.42
N SER A 95 14.26 -1.42 9.88
CA SER A 95 12.96 -1.00 10.40
C SER A 95 11.92 -2.13 10.35
N ALA A 96 11.90 -2.91 9.28
CA ALA A 96 10.99 -4.05 9.11
C ALA A 96 11.19 -5.12 10.19
N SER A 97 12.44 -5.37 10.61
CA SER A 97 12.78 -6.38 11.63
C SER A 97 12.24 -6.05 13.04
N MET A 98 11.82 -4.82 13.29
CA MET A 98 11.13 -4.46 14.52
C MET A 98 9.71 -5.03 14.57
N TYR A 99 9.06 -5.24 13.42
CA TYR A 99 7.65 -5.64 13.31
C TYR A 99 7.44 -7.09 12.87
N ALA A 100 8.47 -7.71 12.27
CA ALA A 100 8.40 -9.10 11.82
C ALA A 100 9.65 -9.88 12.22
N HIS A 101 9.48 -11.17 12.50
CA HIS A 101 10.60 -12.09 12.73
C HIS A 101 11.12 -12.60 11.38
N PHE A 102 12.35 -12.29 11.08
CA PHE A 102 13.05 -12.80 9.89
C PHE A 102 13.88 -14.03 10.25
N SER A 103 13.44 -15.19 9.80
CA SER A 103 14.29 -16.38 9.80
C SER A 103 15.46 -16.23 8.82
N ARG A 104 16.39 -17.19 8.78
CA ARG A 104 17.49 -17.15 7.81
C ARG A 104 16.97 -17.12 6.37
N THR A 105 15.98 -17.93 6.04
CA THR A 105 15.34 -17.96 4.72
C THR A 105 14.61 -16.64 4.43
N ALA A 106 13.80 -16.15 5.37
CA ALA A 106 13.08 -14.89 5.22
C ALA A 106 14.04 -13.71 4.97
N PHE A 107 15.16 -13.65 5.68
CA PHE A 107 16.14 -12.59 5.49
C PHE A 107 16.83 -12.68 4.12
N ARG A 108 17.18 -13.90 3.66
CA ARG A 108 17.78 -14.12 2.34
C ARG A 108 16.83 -13.71 1.21
N VAL A 109 15.56 -14.12 1.27
CA VAL A 109 14.52 -13.72 0.33
C VAL A 109 14.34 -12.20 0.37
N ALA A 110 14.17 -11.61 1.56
CA ALA A 110 13.97 -10.17 1.70
C ALA A 110 15.10 -9.34 1.07
N ARG A 111 16.35 -9.73 1.26
CA ARG A 111 17.51 -9.06 0.63
C ARG A 111 17.52 -9.15 -0.90
N ARG A 112 16.89 -10.16 -1.47
CA ARG A 112 16.78 -10.34 -2.93
C ARG A 112 15.63 -9.53 -3.52
N VAL A 113 14.53 -9.39 -2.78
CA VAL A 113 13.27 -8.83 -3.30
C VAL A 113 12.96 -7.41 -2.81
N PHE A 114 13.67 -6.89 -1.81
CA PHE A 114 13.50 -5.55 -1.29
C PHE A 114 14.71 -4.64 -1.55
N PRO A 115 14.50 -3.34 -1.90
CA PRO A 115 13.19 -2.75 -2.22
C PRO A 115 12.64 -3.30 -3.53
N GLY A 116 11.28 -3.41 -3.63
CA GLY A 116 10.65 -3.93 -4.84
C GLY A 116 9.18 -4.31 -4.68
N PRO A 117 8.58 -4.85 -5.76
CA PRO A 117 7.16 -5.10 -5.88
C PRO A 117 6.69 -6.37 -5.14
N TYR A 118 7.15 -6.55 -3.92
CA TYR A 118 6.84 -7.73 -3.11
C TYR A 118 6.24 -7.35 -1.76
N THR A 119 5.45 -8.27 -1.23
CA THR A 119 4.96 -8.25 0.15
C THR A 119 5.33 -9.58 0.80
N LEU A 120 6.08 -9.56 1.90
CA LEU A 120 6.41 -10.75 2.67
C LEU A 120 5.48 -10.87 3.87
N VAL A 121 4.75 -11.97 3.96
CA VAL A 121 3.94 -12.34 5.12
C VAL A 121 4.81 -13.16 6.06
N LEU A 122 5.06 -12.61 7.23
CA LEU A 122 6.03 -13.13 8.21
C LEU A 122 5.40 -13.23 9.61
N PRO A 123 5.96 -14.02 10.53
CA PRO A 123 5.57 -14.00 11.93
C PRO A 123 5.75 -12.59 12.52
N ALA A 124 4.67 -12.04 13.10
CA ALA A 124 4.66 -10.69 13.67
C ALA A 124 5.33 -10.66 15.05
N THR A 125 6.06 -9.58 15.33
CA THR A 125 6.56 -9.27 16.67
C THR A 125 5.44 -8.72 17.57
N ARG A 126 5.76 -8.39 18.81
CA ARG A 126 4.83 -7.74 19.74
C ARG A 126 4.57 -6.29 19.43
N GLU A 127 5.45 -5.66 18.62
CA GLU A 127 5.33 -4.26 18.19
C GLU A 127 4.17 -4.03 17.21
N VAL A 128 3.67 -5.08 16.55
CA VAL A 128 2.49 -4.99 15.68
C VAL A 128 1.22 -4.89 16.55
N PRO A 129 0.44 -3.81 16.40
CA PRO A 129 -0.81 -3.64 17.15
C PRO A 129 -1.76 -4.82 16.95
N ARG A 130 -2.45 -5.23 18.05
CA ARG A 130 -3.36 -6.39 18.02
C ARG A 130 -4.48 -6.25 16.99
N LEU A 131 -4.93 -5.04 16.73
CA LEU A 131 -5.95 -4.74 15.72
C LEU A 131 -5.56 -5.19 14.30
N LEU A 132 -4.25 -5.28 14.02
CA LEU A 132 -3.72 -5.62 12.69
C LEU A 132 -3.41 -7.10 12.53
N ILE A 133 -3.65 -7.89 13.56
CA ILE A 133 -3.30 -9.30 13.58
C ILE A 133 -4.54 -10.13 13.35
N ASP A 134 -4.45 -10.99 12.36
CA ASP A 134 -5.46 -12.00 12.11
C ASP A 134 -5.40 -13.07 13.18
N HIS A 135 -6.49 -13.21 13.92
CA HIS A 135 -6.66 -14.24 14.94
C HIS A 135 -7.14 -15.59 14.37
N SER A 136 -7.49 -15.65 13.07
CA SER A 136 -7.89 -16.89 12.40
C SER A 136 -6.73 -17.86 12.16
N HIS A 137 -5.48 -17.37 12.20
CA HIS A 137 -4.28 -18.16 12.04
C HIS A 137 -3.69 -18.53 13.40
N ARG A 138 -3.12 -19.74 13.47
CA ARG A 138 -2.46 -20.27 14.68
C ARG A 138 -1.30 -19.40 15.17
N ARG A 139 -0.71 -18.60 14.27
CA ARG A 139 0.40 -17.66 14.52
C ARG A 139 0.05 -16.27 14.05
N ARG A 140 0.47 -15.29 14.85
CA ARG A 140 0.37 -13.87 14.50
C ARG A 140 1.24 -13.59 13.26
N GLN A 141 0.68 -13.05 12.21
CA GLN A 141 1.36 -12.72 10.96
C GLN A 141 1.18 -11.25 10.60
N VAL A 142 2.14 -10.71 9.86
CA VAL A 142 2.11 -9.35 9.31
C VAL A 142 2.70 -9.34 7.90
N GLY A 143 2.06 -8.59 7.01
CA GLY A 143 2.62 -8.29 5.69
C GLY A 143 3.64 -7.16 5.80
N ILE A 144 4.85 -7.36 5.32
CA ILE A 144 5.93 -6.37 5.27
C ILE A 144 6.22 -6.03 3.81
N ARG A 145 6.43 -4.75 3.55
CA ARG A 145 6.82 -4.24 2.25
C ARG A 145 7.88 -3.14 2.36
N VAL A 146 8.88 -3.18 1.52
CA VAL A 146 9.82 -2.09 1.27
C VAL A 146 9.73 -1.77 -0.22
N PRO A 147 8.87 -0.78 -0.61
CA PRO A 147 8.62 -0.48 -2.02
C PRO A 147 9.81 0.21 -2.67
N ASP A 148 10.05 -0.06 -3.94
CA ASP A 148 11.02 0.70 -4.75
C ASP A 148 10.35 1.94 -5.34
N HIS A 149 9.94 2.87 -4.47
CA HIS A 149 9.29 4.11 -4.88
C HIS A 149 9.69 5.28 -4.00
N PRO A 150 10.22 6.39 -4.59
CA PRO A 150 10.81 7.47 -3.83
C PRO A 150 9.82 8.16 -2.88
N ILE A 151 8.57 8.36 -3.28
CA ILE A 151 7.55 9.00 -2.45
C ILE A 151 7.17 8.10 -1.27
N ALA A 152 6.90 6.81 -1.51
CA ALA A 152 6.52 5.87 -0.45
C ALA A 152 7.63 5.69 0.60
N LEU A 153 8.90 5.58 0.14
CA LEU A 153 10.06 5.49 1.03
C LEU A 153 10.28 6.79 1.81
N ALA A 154 10.12 7.96 1.16
CA ALA A 154 10.26 9.26 1.84
C ALA A 154 9.20 9.44 2.93
N LEU A 155 7.95 9.04 2.67
CA LEU A 155 6.88 9.07 3.67
C LEU A 155 7.22 8.18 4.87
N ALA A 156 7.60 6.91 4.63
CA ALA A 156 7.93 5.96 5.69
C ALA A 156 9.13 6.43 6.52
N ARG A 157 10.18 6.97 5.88
CA ARG A 157 11.35 7.55 6.58
C ARG A 157 10.99 8.76 7.42
N ALA A 158 10.24 9.70 6.84
CA ALA A 158 9.90 10.95 7.52
C ALA A 158 8.88 10.75 8.65
N LEU A 159 7.98 9.75 8.53
CA LEU A 159 7.07 9.36 9.60
C LEU A 159 7.80 8.72 10.79
N GLY A 160 8.98 8.13 10.58
CA GLY A 160 9.79 7.47 11.61
C GLY A 160 9.20 6.16 12.13
N ARG A 161 8.16 5.64 11.49
CA ARG A 161 7.43 4.40 11.82
C ARG A 161 6.76 3.84 10.57
N PRO A 162 6.34 2.56 10.54
CA PRO A 162 5.68 2.01 9.36
C PRO A 162 4.35 2.69 9.03
N LEU A 163 4.08 2.79 7.73
CA LEU A 163 2.75 3.09 7.23
C LEU A 163 1.94 1.81 7.18
N LEU A 164 0.81 1.79 7.86
CA LEU A 164 -0.21 0.78 7.60
C LEU A 164 -0.84 1.05 6.25
N THR A 165 -0.89 0.06 5.38
CA THR A 165 -1.23 0.26 3.97
C THR A 165 -2.18 -0.79 3.40
N SER A 166 -2.97 -0.36 2.42
CA SER A 166 -3.79 -1.20 1.56
C SER A 166 -3.79 -0.65 0.13
N SER A 167 -3.72 -1.53 -0.88
CA SER A 167 -3.86 -1.12 -2.28
C SER A 167 -5.18 -0.38 -2.50
N ALA A 168 -5.18 0.67 -3.33
CA ALA A 168 -6.37 1.46 -3.65
C ALA A 168 -7.26 0.70 -4.65
N ILE A 169 -7.97 -0.34 -4.16
CA ILE A 169 -8.93 -1.13 -4.92
C ILE A 169 -10.32 -0.66 -4.48
N PRO A 170 -11.15 -0.10 -5.39
CA PRO A 170 -12.50 0.30 -5.07
C PRO A 170 -13.38 -0.88 -4.63
N PRO A 171 -14.42 -0.65 -3.82
CA PRO A 171 -15.34 -1.70 -3.42
C PRO A 171 -16.04 -2.36 -4.62
N GLY A 172 -15.97 -3.68 -4.70
CA GLY A 172 -16.56 -4.45 -5.80
C GLY A 172 -15.67 -4.60 -7.04
N GLU A 173 -14.50 -3.94 -7.04
CA GLU A 173 -13.50 -4.06 -8.10
C GLU A 173 -12.42 -5.07 -7.73
N GLU A 174 -11.81 -5.67 -8.75
CA GLU A 174 -10.65 -6.55 -8.59
C GLU A 174 -9.33 -5.81 -8.87
N ARG A 175 -9.39 -4.74 -9.68
CA ARG A 175 -8.23 -3.98 -10.09
C ARG A 175 -7.95 -2.81 -9.16
N ALA A 176 -6.68 -2.64 -8.83
CA ALA A 176 -6.22 -1.46 -8.11
C ALA A 176 -6.11 -0.26 -9.05
N LEU A 177 -6.34 0.92 -8.50
CA LEU A 177 -6.18 2.16 -9.25
C LEU A 177 -4.69 2.47 -9.45
N ALA A 178 -4.37 2.88 -10.67
CA ALA A 178 -3.02 3.21 -11.10
C ALA A 178 -2.84 4.73 -11.31
N ASP A 179 -3.92 5.44 -11.51
CA ASP A 179 -3.93 6.86 -11.84
C ASP A 179 -4.39 7.70 -10.63
N PRO A 180 -3.69 8.80 -10.29
CA PRO A 180 -4.05 9.64 -9.14
C PRO A 180 -5.43 10.29 -9.26
N GLU A 181 -5.86 10.63 -10.46
CA GLU A 181 -7.19 11.21 -10.72
C GLU A 181 -8.30 10.20 -10.38
N ASP A 182 -8.12 8.94 -10.76
CA ASP A 182 -9.05 7.86 -10.41
C ASP A 182 -9.08 7.61 -8.90
N VAL A 183 -7.92 7.69 -8.24
CA VAL A 183 -7.83 7.57 -6.77
C VAL A 183 -8.59 8.72 -6.10
N GLU A 184 -8.43 9.95 -6.58
CA GLU A 184 -9.15 11.11 -6.07
C GLU A 184 -10.67 10.95 -6.28
N LEU A 185 -11.09 10.48 -7.46
CA LEU A 185 -12.49 10.26 -7.78
C LEU A 185 -13.15 9.22 -6.85
N HIS A 186 -12.48 8.09 -6.61
CA HIS A 186 -13.05 6.97 -5.86
C HIS A 186 -12.88 7.12 -4.34
N PHE A 187 -11.74 7.65 -3.90
CA PHE A 187 -11.37 7.70 -2.49
C PHE A 187 -11.28 9.09 -1.89
N GLY A 188 -11.41 10.18 -2.67
CA GLY A 188 -11.24 11.55 -2.21
C GLY A 188 -12.10 11.91 -0.99
N ARG A 189 -13.31 11.35 -0.87
CA ARG A 189 -14.20 11.53 0.30
C ARG A 189 -13.78 10.70 1.52
N HIS A 190 -12.87 9.77 1.36
CA HIS A 190 -12.44 8.81 2.37
C HIS A 190 -11.02 9.05 2.88
N VAL A 191 -10.23 9.86 2.17
CA VAL A 191 -8.88 10.24 2.52
C VAL A 191 -8.79 11.73 2.81
N ASP A 192 -7.74 12.17 3.46
CA ASP A 192 -7.54 13.59 3.81
C ASP A 192 -6.53 14.26 2.88
N LEU A 193 -5.69 13.45 2.22
CA LEU A 193 -4.70 13.91 1.28
C LEU A 193 -4.47 12.87 0.18
N VAL A 194 -4.34 13.34 -1.06
CA VAL A 194 -3.90 12.53 -2.20
C VAL A 194 -2.59 13.10 -2.72
N ILE A 195 -1.57 12.24 -2.83
CA ILE A 195 -0.31 12.59 -3.49
C ILE A 195 -0.42 12.20 -4.96
N HIS A 196 -0.43 13.20 -5.83
CA HIS A 196 -0.33 13.02 -7.28
C HIS A 196 1.14 12.85 -7.65
N GLY A 197 1.58 11.60 -7.76
CA GLY A 197 2.95 11.22 -8.11
C GLY A 197 3.06 10.55 -9.47
N GLY A 198 2.14 10.85 -10.38
CA GLY A 198 2.05 10.21 -11.70
C GLY A 198 1.43 8.79 -11.65
N PRO A 199 1.26 8.17 -12.82
CA PRO A 199 0.70 6.84 -12.92
C PRO A 199 1.66 5.77 -12.36
N THR A 200 1.08 4.69 -11.85
CA THR A 200 1.79 3.50 -11.37
C THR A 200 1.61 2.32 -12.34
N PRO A 201 2.37 1.21 -12.23
CA PRO A 201 2.21 0.05 -13.12
C PRO A 201 0.80 -0.54 -13.15
N GLY A 202 0.00 -0.39 -12.10
CA GLY A 202 -1.38 -0.89 -12.07
C GLY A 202 -1.52 -2.36 -11.67
N GLU A 203 -0.41 -3.06 -11.51
CA GLU A 203 -0.38 -4.45 -11.07
C GLU A 203 0.03 -4.55 -9.59
N PRO A 204 -0.70 -5.30 -8.74
CA PRO A 204 -0.38 -5.41 -7.32
C PRO A 204 0.91 -6.19 -7.07
N SER A 205 1.48 -6.07 -5.86
CA SER A 205 2.69 -6.79 -5.45
C SER A 205 2.50 -8.29 -5.45
N THR A 206 3.56 -9.04 -5.75
CA THR A 206 3.67 -10.46 -5.45
C THR A 206 3.69 -10.66 -3.94
N VAL A 207 2.91 -11.61 -3.43
CA VAL A 207 2.80 -11.90 -1.98
C VAL A 207 3.41 -13.26 -1.69
N LEU A 208 4.45 -13.26 -0.87
CA LEU A 208 5.15 -14.45 -0.40
C LEU A 208 4.89 -14.63 1.09
N GLU A 209 4.51 -15.83 1.50
CA GLU A 209 4.48 -16.23 2.91
C GLU A 209 5.74 -17.00 3.25
N ILE A 210 6.37 -16.67 4.38
CA ILE A 210 7.57 -17.39 4.85
C ILE A 210 7.37 -17.72 6.32
N ILE A 211 7.04 -18.99 6.57
CA ILE A 211 6.76 -19.55 7.90
C ILE A 211 7.59 -20.82 8.07
N ASP A 212 8.29 -20.96 9.19
CA ASP A 212 9.12 -22.12 9.50
C ASP A 212 10.16 -22.44 8.40
N ASP A 213 10.73 -21.41 7.75
CA ASP A 213 11.64 -21.46 6.61
C ASP A 213 11.06 -22.02 5.30
N GLU A 214 9.77 -22.31 5.26
CA GLU A 214 9.04 -22.64 4.04
C GLU A 214 8.55 -21.36 3.34
N VAL A 215 8.74 -21.30 2.02
CA VAL A 215 8.32 -20.18 1.16
C VAL A 215 7.13 -20.60 0.34
N ALA A 216 6.01 -19.87 0.44
CA ALA A 216 4.81 -20.08 -0.36
C ALA A 216 4.43 -18.80 -1.11
N ILE A 217 4.00 -18.93 -2.36
CA ILE A 217 3.45 -17.83 -3.15
C ILE A 217 1.95 -17.75 -2.88
N LEU A 218 1.50 -16.74 -2.12
CA LEU A 218 0.08 -16.53 -1.85
C LEU A 218 -0.62 -15.81 -3.02
N ARG A 219 0.12 -14.98 -3.76
CA ARG A 219 -0.38 -14.27 -4.94
C ARG A 219 0.79 -13.92 -5.85
N ALA A 220 0.70 -14.29 -7.12
CA ALA A 220 1.55 -13.73 -8.16
C ALA A 220 1.07 -12.31 -8.49
N GLY A 221 2.00 -11.40 -8.72
CA GLY A 221 1.78 -10.01 -9.09
C GLY A 221 2.99 -9.48 -9.85
N LEU A 222 3.25 -8.17 -9.78
CA LEU A 222 4.29 -7.51 -10.56
C LEU A 222 5.71 -8.08 -10.32
N GLY A 223 5.99 -8.57 -9.12
CA GLY A 223 7.28 -9.19 -8.80
C GLY A 223 7.41 -10.59 -9.42
N PRO A 224 8.49 -10.88 -10.20
CA PRO A 224 8.74 -12.20 -10.74
C PRO A 224 8.77 -13.30 -9.68
N THR A 225 8.23 -14.47 -9.98
CA THR A 225 8.20 -15.61 -9.04
C THR A 225 9.26 -16.66 -9.34
N GLU A 226 9.91 -16.59 -10.49
CA GLU A 226 10.93 -17.54 -10.92
C GLU A 226 12.15 -17.53 -9.98
N GLY A 227 12.56 -18.72 -9.59
CA GLY A 227 13.72 -18.95 -8.72
C GLY A 227 13.58 -18.41 -7.27
N ILE A 228 12.37 -18.01 -6.85
CA ILE A 228 12.15 -17.61 -5.45
C ILE A 228 12.04 -18.85 -4.54
N LEU A 229 11.43 -19.93 -5.05
CA LEU A 229 11.25 -21.18 -4.31
C LEU A 229 12.54 -22.03 -4.23
N ASP A 230 13.54 -21.73 -5.05
CA ASP A 230 14.83 -22.44 -5.12
C ASP A 230 15.86 -21.92 -4.07
N THR A 231 15.40 -21.19 -3.09
CA THR A 231 16.26 -20.46 -2.11
C THR A 231 16.46 -21.21 -0.81
#